data_5485be238d83c694e00a1a4b73923869
#
_entry.id   5485be238d83c694e00a1a4b73923869
#
_cell.length_a   1.000
_cell.length_b   1.000
_cell.length_c   1.000
_cell.angle_alpha   90.00
_cell.angle_beta   90.00
_cell.angle_gamma   90.00
#
_symmetry.space_group_name_H-M   'P 1'
#
loop_
_entity.id
_entity.type
_entity.pdbx_description
1 polymer ?
#
loop_
_entity_poly.entity_id
_entity_poly.type
_entity_poly.pdbx_seq_one_letter_code
_entity_poly.pdbx_strand_id
1 'polypeptide(L)'
;MRAYLTRRRPLLRWLTALALFFTVYLTVRTSRAAMNWLCGGVIFPVMRRISRLCDFFDGSVGEVLLLTGIWAAVIWVACTVRRLATGPRRGAVLADFMLTAGCIALTVYAGFCLLWGTAYNTDGFQEKSGITAQPVSAEALERVTLYFAEELSAAAGEVPRNADGVCAADRKAILAAAGDAYDGIYEEFSFLRMETGRVKPFGCSRALSVLRFTGFYFPFTGEANVNMDSPVAYLPATVCHEMAHQRGIVSEQECSFLGILAATRCTDPVYRYAGWLEGYVRLSNSLYSIDPERCLAIRDTLPEEVRCDLRADSAYWTQFQGAVSQASESVYDAFLKGNGDANGVRSYGMVTDLLVTYFNT
;
A
#
# COMPACT_ATOMS: atom_id res chain seq x y z
N MET A 1 19.01 23.43 -36.73
CA MET A 1 17.69 23.07 -36.23
C MET A 1 17.08 21.86 -36.96
N ARG A 2 16.90 21.88 -38.28
CA ARG A 2 16.32 20.76 -39.06
C ARG A 2 17.05 19.42 -38.86
N ALA A 3 18.38 19.36 -38.95
CA ALA A 3 19.17 18.14 -38.76
C ALA A 3 19.04 17.56 -37.33
N TYR A 4 18.92 18.40 -36.28
CA TYR A 4 18.68 17.98 -34.92
C TYR A 4 17.31 17.35 -34.79
N LEU A 5 16.26 17.99 -35.26
CA LEU A 5 14.89 17.49 -35.25
C LEU A 5 14.73 16.15 -36.00
N THR A 6 15.42 16.04 -37.16
CA THR A 6 15.40 14.79 -37.95
C THR A 6 16.00 13.62 -37.16
N ARG A 7 17.09 13.84 -36.44
CA ARG A 7 17.70 12.81 -35.56
C ARG A 7 16.81 12.42 -34.38
N ARG A 8 15.91 13.31 -33.92
CA ARG A 8 15.01 13.10 -32.79
C ARG A 8 13.57 12.72 -33.18
N ARG A 9 13.30 12.49 -34.47
CA ARG A 9 11.98 12.06 -34.96
C ARG A 9 11.38 10.89 -34.18
N PRO A 10 12.13 9.82 -33.79
CA PRO A 10 11.54 8.71 -33.00
C PRO A 10 11.02 9.18 -31.63
N LEU A 11 11.79 9.98 -30.88
CA LEU A 11 11.36 10.51 -29.58
C LEU A 11 10.16 11.45 -29.69
N LEU A 12 10.15 12.32 -30.75
CA LEU A 12 9.00 13.20 -30.99
C LEU A 12 7.74 12.43 -31.35
N ARG A 13 7.85 11.38 -32.18
CA ARG A 13 6.72 10.45 -32.46
C ARG A 13 6.22 9.76 -31.21
N TRP A 14 7.16 9.34 -30.33
CA TRP A 14 6.81 8.73 -29.05
C TRP A 14 6.06 9.69 -28.14
N LEU A 15 6.52 10.95 -28.03
CA LEU A 15 5.80 12.00 -27.29
C LEU A 15 4.39 12.25 -27.86
N THR A 16 4.23 12.23 -29.18
CA THR A 16 2.90 12.35 -29.79
C THR A 16 2.01 11.18 -29.42
N ALA A 17 2.55 9.96 -29.41
CA ALA A 17 1.81 8.76 -28.99
C ALA A 17 1.41 8.83 -27.50
N LEU A 18 2.32 9.30 -26.63
CA LEU A 18 2.01 9.52 -25.21
C LEU A 18 0.96 10.60 -25.02
N ALA A 19 1.02 11.70 -25.75
CA ALA A 19 0.00 12.75 -25.70
C ALA A 19 -1.37 12.22 -26.11
N LEU A 20 -1.43 11.42 -27.18
CA LEU A 20 -2.68 10.75 -27.59
C LEU A 20 -3.17 9.78 -26.52
N PHE A 21 -2.28 8.96 -25.93
CA PHE A 21 -2.62 8.06 -24.83
C PHE A 21 -3.24 8.83 -23.65
N PHE A 22 -2.60 9.91 -23.20
CA PHE A 22 -3.14 10.69 -22.07
C PHE A 22 -4.45 11.38 -22.43
N THR A 23 -4.66 11.84 -23.66
CA THR A 23 -5.94 12.39 -24.09
C THR A 23 -7.04 11.35 -24.01
N VAL A 24 -6.79 10.14 -24.52
CA VAL A 24 -7.75 9.02 -24.44
C VAL A 24 -8.00 8.62 -22.99
N TYR A 25 -6.92 8.44 -22.21
CA TYR A 25 -7.01 8.08 -20.78
C TYR A 25 -7.85 9.11 -19.99
N LEU A 26 -7.55 10.40 -20.12
CA LEU A 26 -8.27 11.48 -19.42
C LEU A 26 -9.76 11.56 -19.83
N THR A 27 -10.08 11.21 -21.07
CA THR A 27 -11.46 11.15 -21.54
C THR A 27 -12.19 9.92 -21.00
N VAL A 28 -11.57 8.73 -21.10
CA VAL A 28 -12.23 7.47 -20.74
C VAL A 28 -12.39 7.34 -19.23
N ARG A 29 -11.44 7.85 -18.42
CA ARG A 29 -11.50 7.77 -16.96
C ARG A 29 -12.70 8.52 -16.33
N THR A 30 -13.38 9.41 -17.08
CA THR A 30 -14.59 10.08 -16.61
C THR A 30 -15.81 9.15 -16.58
N SER A 31 -15.74 8.00 -17.25
CA SER A 31 -16.79 7.00 -17.27
C SER A 31 -16.48 5.85 -16.30
N ARG A 32 -17.10 5.85 -15.12
CA ARG A 32 -16.94 4.79 -14.11
C ARG A 32 -17.27 3.41 -14.68
N ALA A 33 -18.33 3.29 -15.49
CA ALA A 33 -18.70 2.03 -16.13
C ALA A 33 -17.59 1.50 -17.08
N ALA A 34 -16.97 2.39 -17.88
CA ALA A 34 -15.86 2.02 -18.74
C ALA A 34 -14.64 1.59 -17.93
N MET A 35 -14.36 2.26 -16.81
CA MET A 35 -13.25 1.91 -15.91
C MET A 35 -13.51 0.57 -15.21
N ASN A 36 -14.70 0.33 -14.69
CA ASN A 36 -15.08 -0.95 -14.11
C ASN A 36 -14.90 -2.09 -15.09
N TRP A 37 -15.36 -1.93 -16.34
CA TRP A 37 -15.18 -2.92 -17.38
C TRP A 37 -13.70 -3.15 -17.73
N LEU A 38 -12.93 -2.07 -17.92
CA LEU A 38 -11.52 -2.16 -18.29
C LEU A 38 -10.69 -2.79 -17.16
N CYS A 39 -10.86 -2.34 -15.93
CA CYS A 39 -10.10 -2.86 -14.78
C CYS A 39 -10.53 -4.29 -14.45
N GLY A 40 -11.83 -4.55 -14.31
CA GLY A 40 -12.33 -5.87 -13.94
C GLY A 40 -12.16 -6.91 -15.03
N GLY A 41 -12.39 -6.54 -16.31
CA GLY A 41 -12.33 -7.46 -17.44
C GLY A 41 -10.93 -7.66 -18.04
N VAL A 42 -10.03 -6.69 -17.92
CA VAL A 42 -8.73 -6.76 -18.61
C VAL A 42 -7.56 -6.55 -17.63
N ILE A 43 -7.47 -5.39 -16.97
CA ILE A 43 -6.24 -4.99 -16.26
C ILE A 43 -5.98 -5.91 -15.05
N PHE A 44 -6.94 -6.05 -14.14
CA PHE A 44 -6.75 -6.89 -12.96
C PHE A 44 -6.53 -8.37 -13.29
N PRO A 45 -7.25 -9.01 -14.24
CA PRO A 45 -6.92 -10.37 -14.67
C PRO A 45 -5.50 -10.51 -15.23
N VAL A 46 -5.02 -9.53 -16.01
CA VAL A 46 -3.65 -9.52 -16.53
C VAL A 46 -2.64 -9.37 -15.40
N MET A 47 -2.86 -8.39 -14.51
CA MET A 47 -1.94 -8.14 -13.38
C MET A 47 -1.84 -9.33 -12.43
N ARG A 48 -2.96 -10.01 -12.13
CA ARG A 48 -2.93 -11.24 -11.33
C ARG A 48 -2.15 -12.37 -12.00
N ARG A 49 -2.24 -12.51 -13.33
CA ARG A 49 -1.42 -13.49 -14.07
C ARG A 49 0.06 -13.15 -14.01
N ILE A 50 0.42 -11.87 -14.17
CA ILE A 50 1.81 -11.41 -14.06
C ILE A 50 2.32 -11.67 -12.65
N SER A 51 1.56 -11.30 -11.61
CA SER A 51 1.92 -11.54 -10.21
C SER A 51 2.18 -13.02 -9.94
N ARG A 52 1.31 -13.92 -10.42
CA ARG A 52 1.53 -15.38 -10.29
C ARG A 52 2.74 -15.89 -11.07
N LEU A 53 3.07 -15.29 -12.22
CA LEU A 53 4.33 -15.60 -12.90
C LEU A 53 5.55 -15.17 -12.08
N CYS A 54 5.45 -14.08 -11.30
CA CYS A 54 6.50 -13.68 -10.39
C CYS A 54 6.70 -14.68 -9.23
N ASP A 55 5.74 -15.58 -8.96
CA ASP A 55 5.84 -16.61 -7.92
C ASP A 55 6.87 -17.70 -8.19
N PHE A 56 7.41 -17.79 -9.44
CA PHE A 56 8.60 -18.60 -9.72
C PHE A 56 9.85 -18.10 -8.96
N PHE A 57 9.83 -16.88 -8.43
CA PHE A 57 10.91 -16.29 -7.64
C PHE A 57 10.43 -16.09 -6.20
N ASP A 58 11.26 -16.43 -5.22
CA ASP A 58 10.93 -16.26 -3.81
C ASP A 58 10.99 -14.79 -3.35
N GLY A 59 11.88 -14.00 -3.95
CA GLY A 59 11.97 -12.55 -3.72
C GLY A 59 11.06 -11.74 -4.62
N SER A 60 11.01 -10.43 -4.39
CA SER A 60 10.25 -9.48 -5.18
C SER A 60 10.91 -9.23 -6.55
N VAL A 61 10.21 -9.54 -7.64
CA VAL A 61 10.61 -9.15 -8.99
C VAL A 61 10.49 -7.64 -9.17
N GLY A 62 9.48 -7.03 -8.54
CA GLY A 62 9.31 -5.58 -8.50
C GLY A 62 10.52 -4.86 -7.90
N GLU A 63 11.11 -5.41 -6.82
CA GLU A 63 12.35 -4.89 -6.24
C GLU A 63 13.51 -4.94 -7.23
N VAL A 64 13.70 -6.08 -7.90
CA VAL A 64 14.76 -6.24 -8.90
C VAL A 64 14.59 -5.22 -10.03
N LEU A 65 13.37 -5.03 -10.53
CA LEU A 65 13.09 -4.03 -11.57
C LEU A 65 13.36 -2.61 -11.09
N LEU A 66 12.95 -2.28 -9.87
CA LEU A 66 13.18 -0.97 -9.25
C LEU A 66 14.67 -0.67 -9.11
N LEU A 67 15.43 -1.59 -8.51
CA LEU A 67 16.87 -1.44 -8.31
C LEU A 67 17.62 -1.36 -9.64
N THR A 68 17.25 -2.19 -10.62
CA THR A 68 17.83 -2.16 -11.97
C THR A 68 17.56 -0.82 -12.64
N GLY A 69 16.34 -0.29 -12.53
CA GLY A 69 15.96 1.02 -13.04
C GLY A 69 16.75 2.16 -12.40
N ILE A 70 16.93 2.13 -11.07
CA ILE A 70 17.73 3.11 -10.33
C ILE A 70 19.20 3.07 -10.80
N TRP A 71 19.81 1.88 -10.88
CA TRP A 71 21.19 1.74 -11.34
C TRP A 71 21.36 2.21 -12.79
N ALA A 72 20.44 1.86 -13.69
CA ALA A 72 20.45 2.34 -15.06
C ALA A 72 20.35 3.86 -15.12
N ALA A 73 19.51 4.48 -14.30
CA ALA A 73 19.40 5.94 -14.23
C ALA A 73 20.68 6.59 -13.70
N VAL A 74 21.31 6.04 -12.66
CA VAL A 74 22.59 6.54 -12.11
C VAL A 74 23.68 6.49 -13.16
N ILE A 75 23.83 5.35 -13.86
CA ILE A 75 24.82 5.19 -14.92
C ILE A 75 24.55 6.20 -16.06
N TRP A 76 23.30 6.34 -16.49
CA TRP A 76 22.93 7.28 -17.55
C TRP A 76 23.22 8.73 -17.18
N VAL A 77 22.90 9.15 -15.95
CA VAL A 77 23.25 10.48 -15.43
C VAL A 77 24.76 10.68 -15.40
N ALA A 78 25.53 9.73 -14.87
CA ALA A 78 26.99 9.80 -14.81
C ALA A 78 27.60 9.94 -16.22
N CYS A 79 27.12 9.14 -17.18
CA CYS A 79 27.55 9.25 -18.57
C CYS A 79 27.19 10.62 -19.18
N THR A 80 26.04 11.17 -18.84
CA THR A 80 25.61 12.50 -19.31
C THR A 80 26.50 13.62 -18.74
N VAL A 81 26.77 13.57 -17.42
CA VAL A 81 27.68 14.52 -16.74
C VAL A 81 29.07 14.48 -17.39
N ARG A 82 29.63 13.28 -17.63
CA ARG A 82 30.91 13.12 -18.36
C ARG A 82 30.86 13.76 -19.71
N ARG A 83 29.82 13.54 -20.53
CA ARG A 83 29.67 14.15 -21.88
C ARG A 83 29.53 15.67 -21.82
N LEU A 84 28.89 16.21 -20.78
CA LEU A 84 28.80 17.66 -20.54
C LEU A 84 30.17 18.26 -20.16
N ALA A 85 30.98 17.54 -19.37
CA ALA A 85 32.30 18.01 -18.94
C ALA A 85 33.33 17.99 -20.07
N THR A 86 33.33 16.93 -20.91
CA THR A 86 34.37 16.71 -21.92
C THR A 86 33.97 17.07 -23.37
N GLY A 87 32.68 17.19 -23.63
CA GLY A 87 32.17 17.37 -25.01
C GLY A 87 32.04 18.81 -25.45
N PRO A 88 32.23 19.10 -26.77
CA PRO A 88 32.13 20.47 -27.31
C PRO A 88 30.69 20.97 -27.47
N ARG A 89 29.68 20.07 -27.47
CA ARG A 89 28.25 20.40 -27.74
C ARG A 89 27.37 20.28 -26.51
N ARG A 90 27.73 20.92 -25.41
CA ARG A 90 27.06 20.86 -24.12
C ARG A 90 25.55 21.12 -24.20
N GLY A 91 25.12 22.14 -24.91
CA GLY A 91 23.69 22.46 -25.06
C GLY A 91 22.88 21.35 -25.74
N ALA A 92 23.46 20.69 -26.77
CA ALA A 92 22.80 19.57 -27.44
C ALA A 92 22.71 18.32 -26.51
N VAL A 93 23.76 18.08 -25.73
CA VAL A 93 23.75 16.96 -24.73
C VAL A 93 22.69 17.20 -23.67
N LEU A 94 22.58 18.42 -23.13
CA LEU A 94 21.57 18.77 -22.14
C LEU A 94 20.15 18.65 -22.71
N ALA A 95 19.92 19.18 -23.92
CA ALA A 95 18.62 19.07 -24.59
C ALA A 95 18.22 17.61 -24.85
N ASP A 96 19.18 16.76 -25.26
CA ASP A 96 18.99 15.35 -25.47
C ASP A 96 18.64 14.64 -24.15
N PHE A 97 19.34 14.99 -23.06
CA PHE A 97 19.06 14.45 -21.72
C PHE A 97 17.64 14.80 -21.26
N MET A 98 17.27 16.08 -21.32
CA MET A 98 15.94 16.53 -20.88
C MET A 98 14.81 15.91 -21.71
N LEU A 99 14.97 15.82 -23.02
CA LEU A 99 13.98 15.21 -23.92
C LEU A 99 13.82 13.70 -23.60
N THR A 100 14.94 13.00 -23.42
CA THR A 100 14.91 11.55 -23.12
C THR A 100 14.36 11.29 -21.73
N ALA A 101 14.77 12.08 -20.73
CA ALA A 101 14.26 12.00 -19.37
C ALA A 101 12.72 12.20 -19.31
N GLY A 102 12.24 13.23 -20.02
CA GLY A 102 10.81 13.49 -20.15
C GLY A 102 10.06 12.33 -20.82
N CYS A 103 10.62 11.76 -21.90
CA CYS A 103 10.03 10.58 -22.54
C CYS A 103 9.96 9.37 -21.58
N ILE A 104 11.04 9.09 -20.85
CA ILE A 104 11.07 7.98 -19.87
C ILE A 104 10.04 8.22 -18.77
N ALA A 105 10.04 9.40 -18.14
CA ALA A 105 9.11 9.73 -17.05
C ALA A 105 7.66 9.62 -17.51
N LEU A 106 7.31 10.16 -18.67
CA LEU A 106 5.95 10.06 -19.21
C LEU A 106 5.58 8.63 -19.61
N THR A 107 6.53 7.80 -20.05
CA THR A 107 6.29 6.38 -20.38
C THR A 107 6.00 5.59 -19.10
N VAL A 108 6.80 5.78 -18.04
CA VAL A 108 6.57 5.15 -16.74
C VAL A 108 5.22 5.58 -16.16
N TYR A 109 4.92 6.87 -16.24
CA TYR A 109 3.64 7.40 -15.77
C TYR A 109 2.44 6.88 -16.59
N ALA A 110 2.57 6.74 -17.92
CA ALA A 110 1.55 6.14 -18.76
C ALA A 110 1.33 4.67 -18.41
N GLY A 111 2.41 3.91 -18.15
CA GLY A 111 2.33 2.54 -17.63
C GLY A 111 1.60 2.47 -16.28
N PHE A 112 1.95 3.36 -15.34
CA PHE A 112 1.24 3.47 -14.07
C PHE A 112 -0.25 3.78 -14.28
N CYS A 113 -0.57 4.80 -15.09
CA CYS A 113 -1.97 5.16 -15.39
C CYS A 113 -2.75 3.98 -15.96
N LEU A 114 -2.15 3.19 -16.86
CA LEU A 114 -2.79 2.04 -17.46
C LEU A 114 -3.00 0.90 -16.45
N LEU A 115 -1.96 0.55 -15.69
CA LEU A 115 -1.95 -0.67 -14.86
C LEU A 115 -2.59 -0.46 -13.48
N TRP A 116 -2.63 0.77 -12.98
CA TRP A 116 -3.14 1.11 -11.64
C TRP A 116 -3.97 2.39 -11.59
N GLY A 117 -3.54 3.45 -12.24
CA GLY A 117 -4.23 4.75 -12.22
C GLY A 117 -5.69 4.70 -12.69
N THR A 118 -6.02 3.76 -13.60
CA THR A 118 -7.40 3.46 -14.01
C THR A 118 -8.27 3.04 -12.84
N ALA A 119 -7.73 2.30 -11.88
CA ALA A 119 -8.46 1.73 -10.76
C ALA A 119 -8.98 2.78 -9.76
N TYR A 120 -8.36 3.96 -9.67
CA TYR A 120 -8.89 5.08 -8.87
C TYR A 120 -10.26 5.61 -9.36
N ASN A 121 -10.68 5.20 -10.54
CA ASN A 121 -11.95 5.62 -11.13
C ASN A 121 -12.95 4.45 -11.24
N THR A 122 -12.73 3.35 -10.51
CA THR A 122 -13.64 2.20 -10.40
C THR A 122 -14.43 2.22 -9.11
N ASP A 123 -15.39 1.32 -8.99
CA ASP A 123 -16.07 1.07 -7.73
C ASP A 123 -15.10 0.44 -6.72
N GLY A 124 -15.03 1.02 -5.52
CA GLY A 124 -14.25 0.54 -4.40
C GLY A 124 -14.96 -0.58 -3.62
N PHE A 125 -14.49 -0.80 -2.40
CA PHE A 125 -15.10 -1.76 -1.49
C PHE A 125 -16.51 -1.31 -1.08
N GLN A 126 -16.68 -0.04 -0.73
CA GLN A 126 -17.96 0.48 -0.23
C GLN A 126 -19.07 0.33 -1.27
N GLU A 127 -18.81 0.70 -2.52
CA GLU A 127 -19.80 0.54 -3.59
C GLU A 127 -20.13 -0.93 -3.88
N LYS A 128 -19.14 -1.83 -3.82
CA LYS A 128 -19.32 -3.26 -4.11
C LYS A 128 -20.00 -4.02 -2.97
N SER A 129 -19.74 -3.64 -1.72
CA SER A 129 -20.30 -4.29 -0.55
C SER A 129 -21.65 -3.69 -0.10
N GLY A 130 -21.91 -2.42 -0.45
CA GLY A 130 -23.00 -1.64 0.08
C GLY A 130 -22.77 -1.11 1.49
N ILE A 131 -21.61 -1.38 2.10
CA ILE A 131 -21.22 -0.86 3.42
C ILE A 131 -20.54 0.48 3.20
N THR A 132 -21.19 1.55 3.64
CA THR A 132 -20.68 2.92 3.50
C THR A 132 -20.30 3.46 4.87
N ALA A 133 -19.08 3.99 4.99
CA ALA A 133 -18.63 4.67 6.20
C ALA A 133 -19.62 5.78 6.60
N GLN A 134 -20.08 5.75 7.85
CA GLN A 134 -20.96 6.77 8.40
C GLN A 134 -20.24 7.53 9.52
N PRO A 135 -20.52 8.83 9.70
CA PRO A 135 -20.03 9.54 10.88
C PRO A 135 -20.51 8.83 12.16
N VAL A 136 -19.59 8.55 13.06
CA VAL A 136 -19.87 7.76 14.26
C VAL A 136 -19.92 8.64 15.50
N SER A 137 -20.78 8.26 16.48
CA SER A 137 -20.82 8.94 17.78
C SER A 137 -19.63 8.50 18.67
N ALA A 138 -19.28 9.35 19.63
CA ALA A 138 -18.22 9.01 20.60
C ALA A 138 -18.54 7.72 21.38
N GLU A 139 -19.80 7.48 21.72
CA GLU A 139 -20.26 6.28 22.43
C GLU A 139 -20.15 5.02 21.56
N ALA A 140 -20.44 5.12 20.26
CA ALA A 140 -20.25 4.00 19.33
C ALA A 140 -18.77 3.67 19.14
N LEU A 141 -17.94 4.70 19.00
CA LEU A 141 -16.49 4.56 18.92
C LEU A 141 -15.90 3.91 20.18
N GLU A 142 -16.34 4.35 21.37
CA GLU A 142 -15.91 3.77 22.64
C GLU A 142 -16.28 2.27 22.74
N ARG A 143 -17.53 1.91 22.43
CA ARG A 143 -17.97 0.51 22.46
C ARG A 143 -17.16 -0.39 21.55
N VAL A 144 -16.92 0.04 20.31
CA VAL A 144 -16.13 -0.75 19.35
C VAL A 144 -14.66 -0.79 19.76
N THR A 145 -14.11 0.30 20.31
CA THR A 145 -12.74 0.31 20.84
C THR A 145 -12.59 -0.69 22.00
N LEU A 146 -13.56 -0.73 22.91
CA LEU A 146 -13.58 -1.68 24.03
C LEU A 146 -13.70 -3.12 23.51
N TYR A 147 -14.60 -3.38 22.56
CA TYR A 147 -14.73 -4.70 21.93
C TYR A 147 -13.40 -5.18 21.32
N PHE A 148 -12.71 -4.30 20.57
CA PHE A 148 -11.40 -4.64 20.01
C PHE A 148 -10.33 -4.87 21.09
N ALA A 149 -10.37 -4.15 22.21
CA ALA A 149 -9.47 -4.35 23.34
C ALA A 149 -9.70 -5.72 24.04
N GLU A 150 -10.96 -6.14 24.16
CA GLU A 150 -11.34 -7.43 24.73
C GLU A 150 -10.88 -8.60 23.84
N GLU A 151 -11.17 -8.54 22.52
CA GLU A 151 -10.76 -9.56 21.55
C GLU A 151 -9.23 -9.64 21.42
N LEU A 152 -8.56 -8.47 21.39
CA LEU A 152 -7.11 -8.39 21.39
C LEU A 152 -6.50 -9.03 22.63
N SER A 153 -7.09 -8.78 23.81
CA SER A 153 -6.64 -9.35 25.07
C SER A 153 -6.82 -10.87 25.09
N ALA A 154 -7.94 -11.38 24.55
CA ALA A 154 -8.18 -12.81 24.43
C ALA A 154 -7.17 -13.49 23.48
N ALA A 155 -6.82 -12.83 22.35
CA ALA A 155 -5.87 -13.37 21.38
C ALA A 155 -4.40 -13.28 21.84
N ALA A 156 -4.06 -12.46 22.82
CA ALA A 156 -2.68 -12.16 23.20
C ALA A 156 -1.88 -13.38 23.69
N GLY A 157 -2.55 -14.34 24.34
CA GLY A 157 -1.94 -15.58 24.83
C GLY A 157 -1.70 -16.64 23.76
N GLU A 158 -2.25 -16.47 22.55
CA GLU A 158 -2.17 -17.46 21.48
C GLU A 158 -0.95 -17.25 20.56
N VAL A 159 -0.21 -16.14 20.69
CA VAL A 159 0.93 -15.84 19.83
C VAL A 159 2.27 -16.05 20.53
N PRO A 160 3.31 -16.51 19.80
CA PRO A 160 4.63 -16.72 20.36
C PRO A 160 5.27 -15.39 20.79
N ARG A 161 5.99 -15.42 21.92
CA ARG A 161 6.61 -14.24 22.51
C ARG A 161 8.08 -14.48 22.84
N ASN A 162 8.89 -13.43 22.78
CA ASN A 162 10.27 -13.45 23.24
C ASN A 162 10.37 -13.23 24.76
N ALA A 163 11.59 -13.20 25.27
CA ALA A 163 11.86 -13.00 26.73
C ALA A 163 11.37 -11.61 27.24
N ASP A 164 11.22 -10.62 26.36
CA ASP A 164 10.75 -9.28 26.69
C ASP A 164 9.21 -9.16 26.61
N GLY A 165 8.52 -10.27 26.34
CA GLY A 165 7.07 -10.33 26.20
C GLY A 165 6.55 -9.81 24.83
N VAL A 166 7.43 -9.46 23.91
CA VAL A 166 7.08 -8.96 22.57
C VAL A 166 6.77 -10.12 21.64
N CYS A 167 5.78 -9.96 20.76
CA CYS A 167 5.44 -10.95 19.74
C CYS A 167 6.69 -11.33 18.90
N ALA A 168 6.91 -12.64 18.78
CA ALA A 168 8.07 -13.24 18.11
C ALA A 168 7.65 -14.30 17.09
N ALA A 169 6.56 -14.06 16.37
CA ALA A 169 6.08 -14.95 15.32
C ALA A 169 7.10 -15.06 14.17
N ASP A 170 7.16 -16.24 13.55
CA ASP A 170 8.04 -16.46 12.40
C ASP A 170 7.50 -15.74 11.16
N ARG A 171 8.25 -14.77 10.66
CA ARG A 171 7.91 -13.98 9.48
C ARG A 171 7.72 -14.82 8.21
N LYS A 172 8.46 -15.92 8.07
CA LYS A 172 8.31 -16.82 6.92
C LYS A 172 7.02 -17.63 7.02
N ALA A 173 6.67 -18.08 8.21
CA ALA A 173 5.41 -18.76 8.46
C ALA A 173 4.21 -17.83 8.18
N ILE A 174 4.28 -16.55 8.60
CA ILE A 174 3.28 -15.54 8.27
C ILE A 174 3.08 -15.43 6.76
N LEU A 175 4.15 -15.29 5.97
CA LEU A 175 4.02 -15.20 4.51
C LEU A 175 3.51 -16.49 3.88
N ALA A 176 3.85 -17.64 4.41
CA ALA A 176 3.36 -18.94 3.92
C ALA A 176 1.85 -19.12 4.18
N ALA A 177 1.33 -18.61 5.30
CA ALA A 177 -0.09 -18.66 5.65
C ALA A 177 -0.95 -17.58 4.97
N ALA A 178 -0.34 -16.63 4.25
CA ALA A 178 -1.05 -15.52 3.60
C ALA A 178 -2.18 -15.97 2.64
N GLY A 179 -2.02 -17.14 2.00
CA GLY A 179 -3.00 -17.67 1.03
C GLY A 179 -4.41 -17.75 1.59
N ASP A 180 -4.55 -18.15 2.85
CA ASP A 180 -5.83 -18.44 3.53
C ASP A 180 -6.36 -17.22 4.31
N ALA A 181 -5.61 -16.12 4.34
CA ALA A 181 -5.92 -14.96 5.19
C ALA A 181 -7.28 -14.29 4.91
N TYR A 182 -7.80 -14.45 3.68
CA TYR A 182 -9.08 -13.87 3.26
C TYR A 182 -10.26 -14.85 3.32
N ASP A 183 -10.02 -16.14 3.61
CA ASP A 183 -11.06 -17.18 3.54
C ASP A 183 -12.25 -16.89 4.47
N GLY A 184 -11.99 -16.33 5.65
CA GLY A 184 -13.00 -16.00 6.64
C GLY A 184 -13.98 -14.89 6.24
N ILE A 185 -13.73 -14.17 5.13
CA ILE A 185 -14.61 -13.09 4.67
C ILE A 185 -15.23 -13.32 3.28
N TYR A 186 -14.89 -14.44 2.60
CA TYR A 186 -15.38 -14.71 1.25
C TYR A 186 -16.88 -15.07 1.17
N GLU A 187 -17.48 -15.53 2.24
CA GLU A 187 -18.93 -15.78 2.27
C GLU A 187 -19.70 -14.48 2.22
N GLU A 188 -19.21 -13.47 2.96
CA GLU A 188 -19.82 -12.15 3.02
C GLU A 188 -19.46 -11.29 1.79
N PHE A 189 -18.19 -11.34 1.36
CA PHE A 189 -17.67 -10.53 0.25
C PHE A 189 -17.13 -11.40 -0.88
N SER A 190 -18.02 -12.10 -1.57
CA SER A 190 -17.66 -13.04 -2.64
C SER A 190 -16.87 -12.41 -3.79
N PHE A 191 -17.03 -11.10 -4.04
CA PHE A 191 -16.26 -10.35 -5.05
C PHE A 191 -14.77 -10.23 -4.74
N LEU A 192 -14.35 -10.49 -3.50
CA LEU A 192 -12.93 -10.54 -3.11
C LEU A 192 -12.30 -11.92 -3.37
N ARG A 193 -13.10 -12.96 -3.66
CA ARG A 193 -12.61 -14.32 -3.91
C ARG A 193 -11.94 -14.39 -5.26
N MET A 194 -10.62 -14.41 -5.26
CA MET A 194 -9.80 -14.55 -6.46
C MET A 194 -8.41 -15.10 -6.15
N GLU A 195 -7.81 -15.76 -7.14
CA GLU A 195 -6.41 -16.17 -7.04
C GLU A 195 -5.50 -14.96 -7.26
N THR A 196 -4.59 -14.73 -6.34
CA THR A 196 -3.56 -13.69 -6.41
C THR A 196 -2.17 -14.33 -6.40
N GLY A 197 -1.13 -13.55 -6.71
CA GLY A 197 0.26 -13.96 -6.46
C GLY A 197 0.56 -13.97 -4.97
N ARG A 198 1.64 -14.67 -4.59
CA ARG A 198 2.13 -14.70 -3.20
C ARG A 198 2.56 -13.30 -2.75
N VAL A 199 2.39 -13.00 -1.46
CA VAL A 199 2.98 -11.81 -0.85
C VAL A 199 4.50 -12.00 -0.76
N LYS A 200 5.27 -10.99 -1.15
CA LYS A 200 6.72 -11.06 -1.28
C LYS A 200 7.45 -10.31 -0.17
N PRO A 201 8.50 -10.90 0.41
CA PRO A 201 9.41 -10.15 1.26
C PRO A 201 10.19 -9.13 0.41
N PHE A 202 10.25 -7.88 0.87
CA PHE A 202 11.09 -6.87 0.23
C PHE A 202 12.50 -6.91 0.83
N GLY A 203 13.53 -7.17 0.01
CA GLY A 203 14.91 -7.38 0.48
C GLY A 203 15.52 -6.11 1.10
N CYS A 204 15.24 -4.94 0.51
CA CYS A 204 15.65 -3.64 1.05
C CYS A 204 14.70 -3.09 2.12
N SER A 205 14.15 -3.96 2.98
CA SER A 205 13.16 -3.62 4.02
C SER A 205 13.55 -2.43 4.89
N ARG A 206 14.84 -2.31 5.26
CA ARG A 206 15.34 -1.17 6.04
C ARG A 206 15.12 0.17 5.33
N ALA A 207 15.20 0.20 4.00
CA ALA A 207 14.91 1.41 3.24
C ALA A 207 13.41 1.77 3.31
N LEU A 208 12.52 0.76 3.30
CA LEU A 208 11.09 0.99 3.53
C LEU A 208 10.84 1.57 4.93
N SER A 209 11.52 1.08 5.96
CA SER A 209 11.41 1.60 7.33
C SER A 209 11.82 3.07 7.43
N VAL A 210 12.92 3.46 6.76
CA VAL A 210 13.36 4.86 6.68
C VAL A 210 12.30 5.75 5.99
N LEU A 211 11.60 5.21 5.01
CA LEU A 211 10.51 5.88 4.29
C LEU A 211 9.16 5.74 5.01
N ARG A 212 9.09 4.97 6.12
CA ARG A 212 7.90 4.66 6.91
C ARG A 212 6.82 3.87 6.15
N PHE A 213 7.22 3.00 5.24
CA PHE A 213 6.33 2.06 4.59
C PHE A 213 6.38 0.69 5.26
N THR A 214 5.22 0.12 5.56
CA THR A 214 5.07 -1.25 6.07
C THR A 214 4.94 -2.26 4.95
N GLY A 215 4.42 -1.86 3.79
CA GLY A 215 4.29 -2.64 2.57
C GLY A 215 3.95 -1.73 1.39
N PHE A 216 3.83 -2.31 0.22
CA PHE A 216 3.31 -1.65 -0.97
C PHE A 216 2.97 -2.64 -2.07
N TYR A 217 1.92 -2.34 -2.82
CA TYR A 217 1.60 -3.00 -4.07
C TYR A 217 2.42 -2.42 -5.22
N PHE A 218 3.11 -3.26 -6.02
CA PHE A 218 3.89 -2.79 -7.16
C PHE A 218 3.13 -2.94 -8.46
N PRO A 219 2.63 -1.86 -9.08
CA PRO A 219 1.69 -1.92 -10.21
C PRO A 219 2.22 -2.58 -11.48
N PHE A 220 3.54 -2.63 -11.67
CA PHE A 220 4.13 -3.18 -12.90
C PHE A 220 4.26 -4.70 -12.89
N THR A 221 4.26 -5.32 -11.71
CA THR A 221 4.31 -6.78 -11.54
C THR A 221 3.07 -7.35 -10.85
N GLY A 222 2.23 -6.48 -10.25
CA GLY A 222 1.07 -6.91 -9.46
C GLY A 222 1.44 -7.59 -8.15
N GLU A 223 2.68 -7.46 -7.70
CA GLU A 223 3.16 -8.05 -6.45
C GLU A 223 2.77 -7.20 -5.25
N ALA A 224 2.27 -7.85 -4.20
CA ALA A 224 2.19 -7.33 -2.85
C ALA A 224 3.54 -7.53 -2.16
N ASN A 225 4.16 -6.47 -1.69
CA ASN A 225 5.47 -6.48 -1.05
C ASN A 225 5.35 -5.99 0.38
N VAL A 226 6.04 -6.65 1.32
CA VAL A 226 6.01 -6.27 2.72
C VAL A 226 7.39 -6.02 3.29
N ASN A 227 7.44 -5.09 4.23
CA ASN A 227 8.63 -4.71 4.97
C ASN A 227 8.92 -5.77 6.05
N MET A 228 9.96 -6.56 5.84
CA MET A 228 10.37 -7.61 6.78
C MET A 228 11.19 -7.09 7.98
N ASP A 229 11.46 -5.78 8.06
CA ASP A 229 12.17 -5.15 9.18
C ASP A 229 11.20 -4.57 10.24
N SER A 230 9.94 -4.29 9.85
CA SER A 230 8.90 -3.72 10.74
C SER A 230 8.50 -4.68 11.88
N PRO A 231 7.86 -4.17 12.96
CA PRO A 231 7.41 -5.00 14.07
C PRO A 231 6.49 -6.15 13.63
N VAL A 232 6.85 -7.37 14.03
CA VAL A 232 6.21 -8.59 13.52
C VAL A 232 4.75 -8.72 13.93
N ALA A 233 4.36 -8.13 15.06
CA ALA A 233 2.98 -8.14 15.55
C ALA A 233 1.98 -7.52 14.55
N TYR A 234 2.42 -6.61 13.70
CA TYR A 234 1.59 -5.92 12.70
C TYR A 234 1.73 -6.52 11.29
N LEU A 235 2.74 -7.37 11.06
CA LEU A 235 3.03 -7.91 9.73
C LEU A 235 1.83 -8.63 9.08
N PRO A 236 1.05 -9.49 9.79
CA PRO A 236 -0.10 -10.15 9.16
C PRO A 236 -1.19 -9.17 8.69
N ALA A 237 -1.49 -8.11 9.45
CA ALA A 237 -2.44 -7.09 9.05
C ALA A 237 -1.93 -6.32 7.81
N THR A 238 -0.63 -6.01 7.74
CA THR A 238 0.01 -5.44 6.55
C THR A 238 -0.09 -6.39 5.35
N VAL A 239 0.16 -7.69 5.53
CA VAL A 239 -0.01 -8.71 4.49
C VAL A 239 -1.44 -8.65 3.93
N CYS A 240 -2.44 -8.65 4.79
CA CYS A 240 -3.85 -8.57 4.37
C CYS A 240 -4.15 -7.24 3.66
N HIS A 241 -3.58 -6.12 4.10
CA HIS A 241 -3.72 -4.81 3.45
C HIS A 241 -3.19 -4.86 2.01
N GLU A 242 -1.97 -5.34 1.80
CA GLU A 242 -1.37 -5.43 0.46
C GLU A 242 -2.12 -6.45 -0.44
N MET A 243 -2.69 -7.49 0.16
CA MET A 243 -3.56 -8.42 -0.55
C MET A 243 -4.89 -7.80 -0.98
N ALA A 244 -5.40 -6.76 -0.29
CA ALA A 244 -6.56 -5.99 -0.75
C ALA A 244 -6.23 -5.25 -2.05
N HIS A 245 -5.05 -4.66 -2.16
CA HIS A 245 -4.59 -4.05 -3.42
C HIS A 245 -4.51 -5.07 -4.57
N GLN A 246 -4.04 -6.29 -4.33
CA GLN A 246 -4.05 -7.35 -5.34
C GLN A 246 -5.47 -7.71 -5.80
N ARG A 247 -6.48 -7.48 -4.96
CA ARG A 247 -7.91 -7.68 -5.25
C ARG A 247 -8.55 -6.48 -5.96
N GLY A 248 -7.75 -5.46 -6.27
CA GLY A 248 -8.20 -4.29 -7.02
C GLY A 248 -8.89 -3.24 -6.16
N ILE A 249 -8.71 -3.27 -4.85
CA ILE A 249 -9.09 -2.19 -3.96
C ILE A 249 -7.95 -1.18 -3.93
N VAL A 250 -8.25 0.10 -4.19
CA VAL A 250 -7.23 1.14 -4.38
C VAL A 250 -7.16 2.10 -3.21
N SER A 251 -8.31 2.32 -2.55
CA SER A 251 -8.41 3.19 -1.40
C SER A 251 -7.62 2.61 -0.24
N GLU A 252 -6.66 3.38 0.29
CA GLU A 252 -5.83 3.00 1.44
C GLU A 252 -6.68 2.71 2.69
N GLN A 253 -7.79 3.45 2.84
CA GLN A 253 -8.71 3.27 3.96
C GLN A 253 -9.47 1.96 3.84
N GLU A 254 -9.97 1.65 2.64
CA GLU A 254 -10.67 0.40 2.38
C GLU A 254 -9.71 -0.80 2.50
N CYS A 255 -8.46 -0.66 2.04
CA CYS A 255 -7.43 -1.68 2.22
C CYS A 255 -7.07 -1.88 3.68
N SER A 256 -6.96 -0.80 4.48
CA SER A 256 -6.74 -0.89 5.92
C SER A 256 -7.92 -1.57 6.64
N PHE A 257 -9.16 -1.19 6.30
CA PHE A 257 -10.34 -1.85 6.83
C PHE A 257 -10.36 -3.35 6.49
N LEU A 258 -10.16 -3.70 5.21
CA LEU A 258 -10.12 -5.08 4.75
C LEU A 258 -8.95 -5.88 5.36
N GLY A 259 -7.79 -5.23 5.52
CA GLY A 259 -6.64 -5.84 6.17
C GLY A 259 -6.94 -6.25 7.61
N ILE A 260 -7.60 -5.36 8.37
CA ILE A 260 -8.04 -5.63 9.74
C ILE A 260 -9.10 -6.74 9.73
N LEU A 261 -10.15 -6.60 8.91
CA LEU A 261 -11.26 -7.53 8.87
C LEU A 261 -10.82 -8.95 8.45
N ALA A 262 -10.02 -9.08 7.40
CA ALA A 262 -9.52 -10.38 6.95
C ALA A 262 -8.64 -11.02 8.02
N ALA A 263 -7.74 -10.27 8.63
CA ALA A 263 -6.88 -10.76 9.68
C ALA A 263 -7.68 -11.22 10.93
N THR A 264 -8.67 -10.43 11.38
CA THR A 264 -9.51 -10.82 12.54
C THR A 264 -10.36 -12.06 12.30
N ARG A 265 -10.72 -12.36 11.06
CA ARG A 265 -11.51 -13.53 10.65
C ARG A 265 -10.65 -14.73 10.22
N CYS A 266 -9.32 -14.57 10.18
CA CYS A 266 -8.40 -15.66 9.83
C CYS A 266 -8.37 -16.73 10.93
N THR A 267 -8.21 -17.99 10.53
CA THR A 267 -8.07 -19.11 11.47
C THR A 267 -6.72 -19.15 12.16
N ASP A 268 -5.68 -18.56 11.55
CA ASP A 268 -4.35 -18.46 12.14
C ASP A 268 -4.34 -17.46 13.31
N PRO A 269 -3.90 -17.84 14.51
CA PRO A 269 -3.92 -16.98 15.69
C PRO A 269 -3.01 -15.75 15.57
N VAL A 270 -1.91 -15.85 14.81
CA VAL A 270 -0.99 -14.71 14.60
C VAL A 270 -1.65 -13.64 13.73
N TYR A 271 -2.41 -14.07 12.72
CA TYR A 271 -3.22 -13.15 11.90
C TYR A 271 -4.35 -12.52 12.72
N ARG A 272 -5.08 -13.33 13.49
CA ARG A 272 -6.17 -12.80 14.36
C ARG A 272 -5.67 -11.74 15.33
N TYR A 273 -4.59 -12.04 16.02
CA TYR A 273 -3.96 -11.09 16.93
C TYR A 273 -3.57 -9.78 16.23
N ALA A 274 -2.91 -9.87 15.08
CA ALA A 274 -2.50 -8.70 14.31
C ALA A 274 -3.68 -7.84 13.83
N GLY A 275 -4.78 -8.48 13.43
CA GLY A 275 -6.01 -7.79 13.02
C GLY A 275 -6.63 -7.01 14.19
N TRP A 276 -6.77 -7.64 15.34
CA TRP A 276 -7.29 -6.99 16.55
C TRP A 276 -6.35 -5.87 17.03
N LEU A 277 -5.03 -6.08 16.98
CA LEU A 277 -4.03 -5.08 17.38
C LEU A 277 -4.08 -3.84 16.46
N GLU A 278 -4.05 -4.02 15.15
CA GLU A 278 -4.10 -2.90 14.18
C GLU A 278 -5.42 -2.13 14.31
N GLY A 279 -6.54 -2.85 14.41
CA GLY A 279 -7.86 -2.25 14.59
C GLY A 279 -7.97 -1.46 15.90
N TYR A 280 -7.49 -2.04 17.02
CA TYR A 280 -7.44 -1.36 18.31
C TYR A 280 -6.61 -0.06 18.23
N VAL A 281 -5.44 -0.09 17.61
CA VAL A 281 -4.60 1.10 17.46
C VAL A 281 -5.31 2.21 16.68
N ARG A 282 -6.01 1.86 15.59
CA ARG A 282 -6.78 2.84 14.79
C ARG A 282 -7.92 3.46 15.60
N LEU A 283 -8.72 2.63 16.23
CA LEU A 283 -9.88 3.04 17.04
C LEU A 283 -9.44 3.86 18.26
N SER A 284 -8.42 3.40 19.00
CA SER A 284 -7.92 4.09 20.19
C SER A 284 -7.29 5.45 19.86
N ASN A 285 -6.58 5.60 18.73
CA ASN A 285 -6.06 6.89 18.30
C ASN A 285 -7.19 7.88 17.99
N SER A 286 -8.27 7.41 17.36
CA SER A 286 -9.45 8.24 17.10
C SER A 286 -10.18 8.60 18.39
N LEU A 287 -10.36 7.64 19.29
CA LEU A 287 -10.99 7.89 20.60
C LEU A 287 -10.16 8.84 21.46
N TYR A 288 -8.83 8.69 21.47
CA TYR A 288 -7.94 9.59 22.21
C TYR A 288 -8.05 11.05 21.75
N SER A 289 -8.31 11.29 20.48
CA SER A 289 -8.49 12.64 19.94
C SER A 289 -9.79 13.31 20.39
N ILE A 290 -10.79 12.53 20.83
CA ILE A 290 -12.12 12.98 21.24
C ILE A 290 -12.25 12.97 22.76
N ASP A 291 -11.87 11.85 23.38
CA ASP A 291 -11.95 11.62 24.81
C ASP A 291 -10.71 10.83 25.31
N PRO A 292 -9.63 11.54 25.65
CA PRO A 292 -8.41 10.91 26.14
C PRO A 292 -8.60 10.08 27.41
N GLU A 293 -9.50 10.49 28.30
CA GLU A 293 -9.72 9.84 29.59
C GLU A 293 -10.32 8.43 29.41
N ARG A 294 -11.35 8.30 28.57
CA ARG A 294 -11.95 7.02 28.21
C ARG A 294 -10.96 6.12 27.49
N CYS A 295 -10.20 6.67 26.53
CA CYS A 295 -9.19 5.92 25.79
C CYS A 295 -8.12 5.33 26.74
N LEU A 296 -7.63 6.12 27.72
CA LEU A 296 -6.66 5.69 28.70
C LEU A 296 -7.23 4.60 29.63
N ALA A 297 -8.49 4.73 30.06
CA ALA A 297 -9.17 3.74 30.85
C ALA A 297 -9.23 2.37 30.12
N ILE A 298 -9.59 2.36 28.81
CA ILE A 298 -9.57 1.12 28.01
C ILE A 298 -8.14 0.57 27.89
N ARG A 299 -7.14 1.43 27.59
CA ARG A 299 -5.74 1.00 27.49
C ARG A 299 -5.24 0.32 28.77
N ASP A 300 -5.71 0.77 29.93
CA ASP A 300 -5.28 0.24 31.22
C ASP A 300 -5.84 -1.16 31.50
N THR A 301 -6.85 -1.62 30.76
CA THR A 301 -7.36 -3.01 30.83
C THR A 301 -6.52 -4.01 30.02
N LEU A 302 -5.67 -3.54 29.07
CA LEU A 302 -4.90 -4.42 28.22
C LEU A 302 -3.86 -5.23 29.01
N PRO A 303 -3.64 -6.52 28.67
CA PRO A 303 -2.60 -7.33 29.26
C PRO A 303 -1.20 -6.79 28.92
N GLU A 304 -0.20 -7.17 29.73
CA GLU A 304 1.15 -6.66 29.60
C GLU A 304 1.79 -7.02 28.26
N GLU A 305 1.47 -8.18 27.70
CA GLU A 305 1.94 -8.65 26.41
C GLU A 305 1.55 -7.69 25.28
N VAL A 306 0.31 -7.23 25.26
CA VAL A 306 -0.15 -6.21 24.29
C VAL A 306 0.58 -4.90 24.49
N ARG A 307 0.76 -4.47 25.74
CA ARG A 307 1.49 -3.24 26.05
C ARG A 307 2.96 -3.33 25.61
N CYS A 308 3.59 -4.51 25.70
CA CYS A 308 4.94 -4.76 25.15
C CYS A 308 4.98 -4.54 23.66
N ASP A 309 4.01 -5.07 22.90
CA ASP A 309 3.96 -4.88 21.43
C ASP A 309 3.73 -3.41 21.05
N LEU A 310 2.85 -2.69 21.73
CA LEU A 310 2.60 -1.27 21.50
C LEU A 310 3.86 -0.42 21.77
N ARG A 311 4.61 -0.73 22.85
CA ARG A 311 5.86 -0.04 23.17
C ARG A 311 6.95 -0.36 22.13
N ALA A 312 7.07 -1.61 21.73
CA ALA A 312 8.05 -2.06 20.74
C ALA A 312 7.81 -1.39 19.39
N ASP A 313 6.55 -1.28 18.96
CA ASP A 313 6.17 -0.57 17.73
C ASP A 313 6.52 0.91 17.80
N SER A 314 6.12 1.59 18.87
CA SER A 314 6.42 3.00 19.08
C SER A 314 7.94 3.27 19.09
N ALA A 315 8.71 2.44 19.79
CA ALA A 315 10.17 2.54 19.86
C ALA A 315 10.81 2.29 18.48
N TYR A 316 10.28 1.32 17.73
CA TYR A 316 10.77 1.03 16.37
C TYR A 316 10.56 2.22 15.43
N TRP A 317 9.36 2.77 15.35
CA TRP A 317 9.08 3.86 14.41
C TRP A 317 9.67 5.20 14.83
N THR A 318 9.90 5.44 16.11
CA THR A 318 10.53 6.67 16.63
C THR A 318 11.95 6.84 16.09
N GLN A 319 12.71 5.76 15.89
CA GLN A 319 14.07 5.83 15.35
C GLN A 319 14.16 6.35 13.90
N PHE A 320 13.05 6.34 13.16
CA PHE A 320 12.97 6.80 11.76
C PHE A 320 12.32 8.17 11.62
N GLN A 321 12.01 8.85 12.70
CA GLN A 321 11.50 10.23 12.65
C GLN A 321 12.60 11.19 12.19
N GLY A 322 12.31 11.96 11.13
CA GLY A 322 13.27 12.94 10.59
C GLY A 322 12.86 13.53 9.25
N ALA A 323 13.76 14.31 8.65
CA ALA A 323 13.48 15.01 7.39
C ALA A 323 13.13 14.07 6.23
N VAL A 324 13.75 12.88 6.17
CA VAL A 324 13.51 11.92 5.09
C VAL A 324 12.09 11.33 5.20
N SER A 325 11.67 10.93 6.40
CA SER A 325 10.32 10.38 6.60
C SER A 325 9.23 11.43 6.36
N GLN A 326 9.46 12.69 6.80
CA GLN A 326 8.53 13.79 6.54
C GLN A 326 8.41 14.11 5.03
N ALA A 327 9.54 14.10 4.30
CA ALA A 327 9.53 14.28 2.86
C ALA A 327 8.80 13.13 2.15
N SER A 328 9.05 11.88 2.56
CA SER A 328 8.37 10.70 2.05
C SER A 328 6.85 10.79 2.24
N GLU A 329 6.40 11.11 3.45
CA GLU A 329 5.00 11.29 3.79
C GLU A 329 4.33 12.39 2.96
N SER A 330 5.03 13.54 2.78
CA SER A 330 4.52 14.65 1.97
C SER A 330 4.38 14.29 0.50
N VAL A 331 5.34 13.56 -0.07
CA VAL A 331 5.29 13.08 -1.45
C VAL A 331 4.17 12.06 -1.64
N TYR A 332 4.01 11.14 -0.68
CA TYR A 332 2.96 10.13 -0.73
C TYR A 332 1.55 10.76 -0.60
N ASP A 333 1.37 11.71 0.31
CA ASP A 333 0.13 12.48 0.45
C ASP A 333 -0.24 13.23 -0.85
N ALA A 334 0.74 13.90 -1.46
CA ALA A 334 0.54 14.57 -2.74
C ALA A 334 0.19 13.58 -3.87
N PHE A 335 0.80 12.39 -3.87
CA PHE A 335 0.50 11.32 -4.82
C PHE A 335 -0.94 10.81 -4.67
N LEU A 336 -1.40 10.50 -3.46
CA LEU A 336 -2.76 10.05 -3.20
C LEU A 336 -3.79 11.09 -3.64
N LYS A 337 -3.60 12.36 -3.24
CA LYS A 337 -4.48 13.47 -3.63
C LYS A 337 -4.51 13.69 -5.13
N GLY A 338 -3.38 13.59 -5.80
CA GLY A 338 -3.26 13.71 -7.25
C GLY A 338 -4.00 12.61 -8.03
N ASN A 339 -4.21 11.44 -7.42
CA ASN A 339 -4.92 10.31 -8.00
C ASN A 339 -6.39 10.21 -7.55
N GLY A 340 -6.91 11.18 -6.78
CA GLY A 340 -8.34 11.28 -6.46
C GLY A 340 -8.72 10.89 -5.04
N ASP A 341 -7.76 10.53 -4.18
CA ASP A 341 -8.00 10.42 -2.75
C ASP A 341 -7.96 11.83 -2.12
N ALA A 342 -9.13 12.45 -2.00
CA ALA A 342 -9.26 13.82 -1.50
C ALA A 342 -8.67 14.02 -0.09
N ASN A 343 -8.60 12.95 0.71
CA ASN A 343 -8.17 12.99 2.10
C ASN A 343 -6.67 12.72 2.27
N GLY A 344 -6.05 12.05 1.30
CA GLY A 344 -4.62 11.68 1.37
C GLY A 344 -4.30 10.87 2.63
N VAL A 345 -3.11 11.09 3.20
CA VAL A 345 -2.65 10.41 4.42
C VAL A 345 -3.47 10.78 5.68
N ARG A 346 -4.21 11.88 5.65
CA ARG A 346 -5.00 12.36 6.81
C ARG A 346 -6.37 11.69 6.99
N SER A 347 -6.70 10.69 6.19
CA SER A 347 -7.99 10.01 6.22
C SER A 347 -8.14 8.95 7.33
N TYR A 348 -7.53 9.15 8.48
CA TYR A 348 -7.68 8.25 9.63
C TYR A 348 -9.15 8.07 10.09
N GLY A 349 -10.03 9.05 9.84
CA GLY A 349 -11.45 8.96 10.17
C GLY A 349 -12.19 7.84 9.44
N MET A 350 -11.95 7.69 8.13
CA MET A 350 -12.75 6.74 7.32
C MET A 350 -12.52 5.27 7.70
N VAL A 351 -11.30 4.85 8.06
CA VAL A 351 -11.05 3.47 8.54
C VAL A 351 -11.81 3.25 9.84
N THR A 352 -11.73 4.21 10.76
CA THR A 352 -12.46 4.17 12.03
C THR A 352 -13.96 4.13 11.79
N ASP A 353 -14.48 4.97 10.90
CA ASP A 353 -15.90 5.01 10.56
C ASP A 353 -16.38 3.69 9.95
N LEU A 354 -15.60 3.06 9.06
CA LEU A 354 -15.90 1.74 8.51
C LEU A 354 -15.87 0.66 9.60
N LEU A 355 -14.86 0.66 10.47
CA LEU A 355 -14.78 -0.31 11.58
C LEU A 355 -15.98 -0.16 12.52
N VAL A 356 -16.31 1.06 12.91
CA VAL A 356 -17.46 1.28 13.81
C VAL A 356 -18.77 0.95 13.09
N THR A 357 -18.95 1.35 11.82
CA THR A 357 -20.13 0.98 11.04
C THR A 357 -20.32 -0.52 10.95
N TYR A 358 -19.24 -1.28 10.79
CA TYR A 358 -19.29 -2.73 10.63
C TYR A 358 -19.44 -3.48 11.96
N PHE A 359 -18.72 -3.09 13.01
CA PHE A 359 -18.66 -3.84 14.29
C PHE A 359 -19.62 -3.33 15.36
N ASN A 360 -20.33 -2.23 15.14
CA ASN A 360 -21.31 -1.68 16.09
C ASN A 360 -22.73 -2.28 15.93
N THR A 361 -22.84 -3.48 15.34
CA THR A 361 -24.11 -4.18 15.11
C THR A 361 -24.55 -4.99 16.33
#